data_939f819c9e94abdf8c93237033788161
#
_entry.id   939f819c9e94abdf8c93237033788161
#
_cell.length_a   1.000
_cell.length_b   1.000
_cell.length_c   1.000
_cell.angle_alpha   90.00
_cell.angle_beta   90.00
_cell.angle_gamma   90.00
#
_symmetry.space_group_name_H-M   'P 1'
#
loop_
_entity.id
_entity.type
_entity.pdbx_description
1 polymer ?
#
loop_
_entity_poly.entity_id
_entity_poly.type
_entity_poly.pdbx_seq_one_letter_code
_entity_poly.pdbx_strand_id
1 'polypeptide(L)'
;MTTVVDARGMACPIPVVKANQALAAMSEGILEVHVDNTVAVENLKRMAAQKGLPVKTEEQAPGHYVLTIPVTGKVDTVMPMVSCGTGGDFVVAVDTDVMGRGSDELGKTLLKGFLFAVSRLAVLPKTVLFYNGGAKLTVAGSDSLEDLRSMAERGVEILTCGTCLNYYGLTDQLAVGSVTDMYTIVERLSGAGKVVKP
;
A
#
# COMPACT_ATOMS: atom_id res chain seq x y z
N MET A 1 -1.50 16.57 -25.03
CA MET A 1 -2.93 16.65 -24.62
C MET A 1 -2.98 16.54 -23.09
N THR A 2 -3.82 17.34 -22.40
CA THR A 2 -3.95 17.25 -20.95
C THR A 2 -5.27 16.57 -20.60
N THR A 3 -5.22 15.53 -19.79
CA THR A 3 -6.39 14.87 -19.23
C THR A 3 -6.53 15.29 -17.77
N VAL A 4 -7.70 15.81 -17.40
CA VAL A 4 -7.97 16.30 -16.04
C VAL A 4 -8.90 15.33 -15.31
N VAL A 5 -8.52 14.95 -14.10
CA VAL A 5 -9.32 14.12 -13.19
C VAL A 5 -9.61 14.92 -11.93
N ASP A 6 -10.86 15.30 -11.72
CA ASP A 6 -11.30 15.89 -10.46
C ASP A 6 -11.73 14.77 -9.48
N ALA A 7 -11.00 14.65 -8.40
CA ALA A 7 -11.21 13.68 -7.33
C ALA A 7 -11.35 14.34 -5.95
N ARG A 8 -11.67 15.65 -5.91
CA ARG A 8 -11.96 16.37 -4.67
C ARG A 8 -13.24 15.83 -4.03
N GLY A 9 -13.29 15.81 -2.71
CA GLY A 9 -14.40 15.22 -1.95
C GLY A 9 -14.47 13.69 -1.98
N MET A 10 -13.49 13.04 -2.61
CA MET A 10 -13.50 11.58 -2.77
C MET A 10 -12.55 10.89 -1.78
N ALA A 11 -13.10 9.90 -1.08
CA ALA A 11 -12.32 9.09 -0.15
C ALA A 11 -11.45 8.05 -0.88
N CYS A 12 -10.34 7.63 -0.24
CA CYS A 12 -9.55 6.47 -0.70
C CYS A 12 -10.47 5.24 -0.86
N PRO A 13 -10.34 4.46 -1.96
CA PRO A 13 -9.27 4.50 -2.98
C PRO A 13 -9.63 5.30 -4.25
N ILE A 14 -10.76 6.02 -4.29
CA ILE A 14 -11.35 6.58 -5.53
C ILE A 14 -10.38 7.46 -6.33
N PRO A 15 -9.60 8.40 -5.72
CA PRO A 15 -8.65 9.21 -6.47
C PRO A 15 -7.62 8.39 -7.25
N VAL A 16 -7.07 7.35 -6.62
CA VAL A 16 -6.06 6.45 -7.22
C VAL A 16 -6.67 5.61 -8.34
N VAL A 17 -7.88 5.08 -8.14
CA VAL A 17 -8.60 4.31 -9.17
C VAL A 17 -8.86 5.15 -10.40
N LYS A 18 -9.38 6.39 -10.24
CA LYS A 18 -9.64 7.30 -11.36
C LYS A 18 -8.36 7.68 -12.11
N ALA A 19 -7.28 7.98 -11.37
CA ALA A 19 -5.98 8.28 -11.97
C ALA A 19 -5.44 7.08 -12.76
N ASN A 20 -5.54 5.86 -12.23
CA ASN A 20 -5.15 4.65 -12.95
C ASN A 20 -5.98 4.41 -14.22
N GLN A 21 -7.29 4.62 -14.17
CA GLN A 21 -8.16 4.51 -15.34
C GLN A 21 -7.79 5.54 -16.41
N ALA A 22 -7.52 6.78 -16.01
CA ALA A 22 -7.08 7.83 -16.93
C ALA A 22 -5.73 7.48 -17.58
N LEU A 23 -4.74 7.03 -16.77
CA LEU A 23 -3.44 6.59 -17.28
C LEU A 23 -3.55 5.42 -18.27
N ALA A 24 -4.45 4.46 -18.02
CA ALA A 24 -4.67 3.32 -18.91
C ALA A 24 -5.29 3.74 -20.25
N ALA A 25 -6.05 4.84 -20.28
CA ALA A 25 -6.66 5.39 -21.49
C ALA A 25 -5.74 6.33 -22.30
N MET A 26 -4.58 6.72 -21.71
CA MET A 26 -3.62 7.65 -22.33
C MET A 26 -2.44 6.89 -22.92
N SER A 27 -1.97 7.33 -24.09
CA SER A 27 -0.69 6.88 -24.68
C SER A 27 0.45 7.89 -24.45
N GLU A 28 0.10 9.18 -24.37
CA GLU A 28 1.04 10.27 -24.13
C GLU A 28 0.29 11.53 -23.68
N GLY A 29 0.97 12.43 -23.00
CA GLY A 29 0.42 13.71 -22.58
C GLY A 29 0.65 14.01 -21.11
N ILE A 30 -0.25 14.78 -20.52
CA ILE A 30 -0.19 15.16 -19.10
C ILE A 30 -1.49 14.73 -18.43
N LEU A 31 -1.37 14.00 -17.33
CA LEU A 31 -2.49 13.75 -16.43
C LEU A 31 -2.43 14.74 -15.28
N GLU A 32 -3.50 15.52 -15.10
CA GLU A 32 -3.70 16.38 -13.93
C GLU A 32 -4.76 15.76 -13.01
N VAL A 33 -4.41 15.58 -11.74
CA VAL A 33 -5.34 15.04 -10.74
C VAL A 33 -5.53 16.06 -9.64
N HIS A 34 -6.78 16.48 -9.43
CA HIS A 34 -7.17 17.41 -8.37
C HIS A 34 -7.70 16.65 -7.16
N VAL A 35 -7.14 16.93 -5.99
CA VAL A 35 -7.55 16.34 -4.70
C VAL A 35 -7.58 17.41 -3.60
N ASP A 36 -8.24 17.11 -2.49
CA ASP A 36 -8.46 18.04 -1.39
C ASP A 36 -7.87 17.61 -0.04
N ASN A 37 -7.05 16.57 -0.05
CA ASN A 37 -6.42 16.09 1.17
C ASN A 37 -5.02 15.49 0.90
N THR A 38 -4.16 15.58 1.89
CA THR A 38 -2.76 15.15 1.80
C THR A 38 -2.61 13.64 1.68
N VAL A 39 -3.54 12.84 2.21
CA VAL A 39 -3.52 11.37 2.08
C VAL A 39 -3.70 10.97 0.62
N ALA A 40 -4.62 11.60 -0.10
CA ALA A 40 -4.79 11.38 -1.53
C ALA A 40 -3.53 11.79 -2.32
N VAL A 41 -2.90 12.93 -1.96
CA VAL A 41 -1.63 13.37 -2.55
C VAL A 41 -0.55 12.29 -2.43
N GLU A 42 -0.32 11.78 -1.22
CA GLU A 42 0.71 10.78 -0.98
C GLU A 42 0.43 9.44 -1.67
N ASN A 43 -0.83 9.02 -1.73
CA ASN A 43 -1.24 7.81 -2.44
C ASN A 43 -1.01 7.95 -3.96
N LEU A 44 -1.35 9.09 -4.54
CA LEU A 44 -1.11 9.37 -5.97
C LEU A 44 0.38 9.46 -6.31
N LYS A 45 1.20 10.10 -5.47
CA LYS A 45 2.67 10.12 -5.62
C LYS A 45 3.24 8.70 -5.62
N ARG A 46 2.78 7.87 -4.71
CA ARG A 46 3.22 6.48 -4.59
C ARG A 46 2.82 5.67 -5.82
N MET A 47 1.58 5.81 -6.27
CA MET A 47 1.10 5.19 -7.50
C MET A 47 1.94 5.60 -8.72
N ALA A 48 2.24 6.89 -8.87
CA ALA A 48 3.08 7.38 -9.96
C ALA A 48 4.51 6.81 -9.89
N ALA A 49 5.12 6.79 -8.69
CA ALA A 49 6.45 6.23 -8.46
C ALA A 49 6.52 4.73 -8.80
N GLN A 50 5.51 3.95 -8.43
CA GLN A 50 5.41 2.52 -8.77
C GLN A 50 5.36 2.27 -10.28
N LYS A 51 4.82 3.23 -11.05
CA LYS A 51 4.76 3.19 -12.52
C LYS A 51 5.98 3.85 -13.19
N GLY A 52 6.95 4.31 -12.41
CA GLY A 52 8.13 5.02 -12.94
C GLY A 52 7.80 6.39 -13.56
N LEU A 53 6.65 6.96 -13.22
CA LEU A 53 6.20 8.25 -13.74
C LEU A 53 6.62 9.37 -12.79
N PRO A 54 7.23 10.47 -13.31
CA PRO A 54 7.50 11.65 -12.51
C PRO A 54 6.19 12.34 -12.13
N VAL A 55 6.12 12.90 -10.92
CA VAL A 55 4.96 13.65 -10.45
C VAL A 55 5.38 14.97 -9.83
N LYS A 56 4.72 16.04 -10.24
CA LYS A 56 4.82 17.36 -9.61
C LYS A 56 3.54 17.63 -8.85
N THR A 57 3.64 18.16 -7.63
CA THR A 57 2.50 18.52 -6.80
C THR A 57 2.53 19.98 -6.50
N GLU A 58 1.40 20.65 -6.67
CA GLU A 58 1.24 22.08 -6.37
C GLU A 58 -0.04 22.25 -5.52
N GLU A 59 0.01 23.07 -4.49
CA GLU A 59 -1.15 23.52 -3.75
C GLU A 59 -1.64 24.84 -4.38
N GLN A 60 -2.75 24.78 -5.09
CA GLN A 60 -3.32 25.94 -5.77
C GLN A 60 -4.14 26.83 -4.83
N ALA A 61 -4.71 26.25 -3.78
CA ALA A 61 -5.43 26.95 -2.73
C ALA A 61 -5.39 26.11 -1.45
N PRO A 62 -5.64 26.65 -0.27
CA PRO A 62 -5.68 25.89 0.98
C PRO A 62 -6.57 24.64 0.84
N GLY A 63 -5.98 23.46 0.97
CA GLY A 63 -6.68 22.18 0.80
C GLY A 63 -7.03 21.82 -0.66
N HIS A 64 -6.45 22.47 -1.65
CA HIS A 64 -6.62 22.08 -3.05
C HIS A 64 -5.25 21.80 -3.70
N TYR A 65 -4.99 20.54 -3.93
CA TYR A 65 -3.74 20.05 -4.51
C TYR A 65 -3.96 19.57 -5.94
N VAL A 66 -3.00 19.89 -6.80
CA VAL A 66 -2.97 19.42 -8.19
C VAL A 66 -1.68 18.62 -8.39
N LEU A 67 -1.85 17.37 -8.82
CA LEU A 67 -0.73 16.52 -9.21
C LEU A 67 -0.66 16.46 -10.73
N THR A 68 0.48 16.83 -11.26
CA THR A 68 0.78 16.80 -12.69
C THR A 68 1.72 15.64 -12.98
N ILE A 69 1.26 14.70 -13.79
CA ILE A 69 1.96 13.47 -14.14
C ILE A 69 2.17 13.44 -15.65
N PRO A 70 3.38 13.73 -16.16
CA PRO A 70 3.69 13.60 -17.57
C PRO A 70 3.78 12.12 -17.96
N VAL A 71 3.08 11.76 -19.02
CA VAL A 71 3.03 10.41 -19.59
C VAL A 71 3.75 10.43 -20.94
N THR A 72 4.87 9.73 -21.03
CA THR A 72 5.68 9.62 -22.26
C THR A 72 5.67 8.16 -22.72
N GLY A 73 4.80 7.83 -23.66
CA GLY A 73 4.61 6.47 -24.15
C GLY A 73 3.46 5.74 -23.48
N LYS A 74 3.06 4.57 -24.03
CA LYS A 74 2.11 3.71 -23.35
C LYS A 74 2.68 3.39 -21.98
N VAL A 75 2.00 3.83 -20.93
CA VAL A 75 2.21 3.26 -19.61
C VAL A 75 1.74 1.82 -19.76
N ASP A 76 2.71 0.93 -19.93
CA ASP A 76 2.40 -0.48 -19.89
C ASP A 76 1.68 -0.70 -18.56
N THR A 77 0.42 -1.07 -18.65
CA THR A 77 -0.31 -1.72 -17.57
C THR A 77 0.21 -3.15 -17.40
N VAL A 78 1.42 -3.39 -17.89
CA VAL A 78 2.20 -4.53 -17.47
C VAL A 78 2.42 -4.30 -15.98
N MET A 79 1.61 -5.00 -15.17
CA MET A 79 2.06 -5.31 -13.82
C MET A 79 3.57 -5.55 -13.95
N PRO A 80 4.43 -4.85 -13.21
CA PRO A 80 5.82 -5.20 -13.27
C PRO A 80 5.84 -6.71 -13.04
N MET A 81 6.27 -7.47 -14.03
CA MET A 81 6.77 -8.80 -13.76
C MET A 81 7.92 -8.54 -12.80
N VAL A 82 7.56 -8.56 -11.51
CA VAL A 82 8.51 -8.46 -10.45
C VAL A 82 9.51 -9.54 -10.76
N SER A 83 10.68 -9.09 -11.18
CA SER A 83 11.88 -9.89 -11.25
C SER A 83 11.81 -10.87 -10.10
N CYS A 84 11.91 -12.13 -10.41
CA CYS A 84 11.89 -13.26 -9.50
C CYS A 84 12.79 -13.00 -8.30
N GLY A 85 12.29 -12.25 -7.31
CA GLY A 85 12.82 -12.28 -5.96
C GLY A 85 12.48 -13.66 -5.41
N THR A 86 13.35 -14.21 -4.61
CA THR A 86 13.29 -15.52 -3.97
C THR A 86 12.08 -15.74 -3.03
N GLY A 87 11.07 -14.89 -3.07
CA GLY A 87 9.83 -14.97 -2.30
C GLY A 87 8.79 -15.91 -2.93
N GLY A 88 8.03 -16.60 -2.12
CA GLY A 88 6.93 -17.46 -2.57
C GLY A 88 5.80 -16.66 -3.25
N ASP A 89 5.04 -17.34 -4.11
CA ASP A 89 3.88 -16.76 -4.80
C ASP A 89 2.65 -16.67 -3.85
N PHE A 90 2.87 -16.19 -2.62
CA PHE A 90 1.79 -15.97 -1.69
C PHE A 90 1.89 -14.63 -0.96
N VAL A 91 0.74 -14.14 -0.53
CA VAL A 91 0.56 -12.89 0.22
C VAL A 91 -0.02 -13.22 1.59
N VAL A 92 0.46 -12.56 2.63
CA VAL A 92 -0.14 -12.60 3.97
C VAL A 92 -0.94 -11.31 4.18
N ALA A 93 -2.21 -11.45 4.56
CA ALA A 93 -3.11 -10.34 4.81
C ALA A 93 -3.50 -10.28 6.29
N VAL A 94 -3.12 -9.22 6.99
CA VAL A 94 -3.35 -9.04 8.43
C VAL A 94 -4.28 -7.85 8.64
N ASP A 95 -5.53 -8.11 9.00
CA ASP A 95 -6.56 -7.09 9.18
C ASP A 95 -6.86 -6.75 10.65
N THR A 96 -6.24 -7.44 11.57
CA THR A 96 -6.46 -7.28 13.00
C THR A 96 -5.15 -7.34 13.78
N ASP A 97 -5.13 -6.85 15.00
CA ASP A 97 -4.02 -6.99 15.95
C ASP A 97 -4.17 -8.21 16.88
N VAL A 98 -5.16 -9.07 16.59
CA VAL A 98 -5.41 -10.35 17.30
C VAL A 98 -5.71 -11.45 16.29
N MET A 99 -5.31 -12.69 16.56
CA MET A 99 -5.61 -13.86 15.72
C MET A 99 -6.79 -14.64 16.31
N GLY A 100 -7.79 -14.89 15.45
CA GLY A 100 -9.00 -15.63 15.84
C GLY A 100 -10.02 -14.77 16.61
N ARG A 101 -11.06 -15.43 17.11
CA ARG A 101 -12.16 -14.83 17.89
C ARG A 101 -12.26 -15.53 19.24
N GLY A 102 -12.19 -14.76 20.31
CA GLY A 102 -12.23 -15.29 21.68
C GLY A 102 -11.52 -14.33 22.64
N SER A 103 -10.47 -14.78 23.29
CA SER A 103 -9.65 -13.91 24.15
C SER A 103 -8.69 -13.07 23.33
N ASP A 104 -8.75 -11.74 23.45
CA ASP A 104 -7.83 -10.82 22.79
C ASP A 104 -6.38 -11.01 23.26
N GLU A 105 -6.16 -11.33 24.53
CA GLU A 105 -4.83 -11.60 25.09
C GLU A 105 -4.17 -12.81 24.40
N LEU A 106 -4.94 -13.90 24.31
CA LEU A 106 -4.50 -15.10 23.56
C LEU A 106 -4.30 -14.76 22.07
N GLY A 107 -5.23 -14.02 21.48
CA GLY A 107 -5.17 -13.61 20.08
C GLY A 107 -3.93 -12.81 19.73
N LYS A 108 -3.48 -11.89 20.58
CA LYS A 108 -2.21 -11.15 20.44
C LYS A 108 -1.01 -12.09 20.47
N THR A 109 -0.99 -13.01 21.43
CA THR A 109 0.08 -14.00 21.55
C THR A 109 0.15 -14.89 20.30
N LEU A 110 -1.00 -15.35 19.81
CA LEU A 110 -1.09 -16.19 18.62
C LEU A 110 -0.62 -15.43 17.36
N LEU A 111 -1.04 -14.18 17.20
CA LEU A 111 -0.66 -13.39 16.02
C LEU A 111 0.85 -13.07 15.99
N LYS A 112 1.44 -12.74 17.15
CA LYS A 112 2.89 -12.61 17.28
C LYS A 112 3.60 -13.91 16.89
N GLY A 113 3.15 -15.04 17.41
CA GLY A 113 3.67 -16.36 17.06
C GLY A 113 3.51 -16.70 15.58
N PHE A 114 2.39 -16.31 14.96
CA PHE A 114 2.16 -16.47 13.52
C PHE A 114 3.17 -15.67 12.70
N LEU A 115 3.35 -14.38 12.97
CA LEU A 115 4.31 -13.52 12.26
C LEU A 115 5.75 -14.01 12.44
N PHE A 116 6.12 -14.43 13.65
CA PHE A 116 7.40 -15.09 13.92
C PHE A 116 7.57 -16.35 13.06
N ALA A 117 6.57 -17.23 13.02
CA ALA A 117 6.64 -18.46 12.22
C ALA A 117 6.77 -18.15 10.73
N VAL A 118 6.04 -17.15 10.21
CA VAL A 118 6.15 -16.70 8.81
C VAL A 118 7.56 -16.20 8.51
N SER A 119 8.18 -15.43 9.42
CA SER A 119 9.55 -14.91 9.24
C SER A 119 10.62 -16.01 9.17
N ARG A 120 10.31 -17.23 9.63
CA ARG A 120 11.21 -18.40 9.64
C ARG A 120 10.96 -19.40 8.52
N LEU A 121 9.97 -19.14 7.65
CA LEU A 121 9.73 -20.02 6.51
C LEU A 121 10.94 -20.06 5.56
N ALA A 122 11.16 -21.23 4.94
CA ALA A 122 12.17 -21.38 3.90
C ALA A 122 11.82 -20.52 2.65
N VAL A 123 10.53 -20.43 2.32
CA VAL A 123 10.00 -19.60 1.26
C VAL A 123 9.12 -18.54 1.91
N LEU A 124 9.55 -17.28 1.85
CA LEU A 124 8.83 -16.16 2.44
C LEU A 124 7.68 -15.69 1.53
N PRO A 125 6.66 -15.01 2.11
CA PRO A 125 5.65 -14.33 1.31
C PRO A 125 6.29 -13.26 0.42
N LYS A 126 5.68 -12.99 -0.72
CA LYS A 126 6.06 -11.86 -1.57
C LYS A 126 5.72 -10.53 -0.90
N THR A 127 4.55 -10.47 -0.28
CA THR A 127 4.03 -9.27 0.37
C THR A 127 3.31 -9.63 1.66
N VAL A 128 3.46 -8.80 2.68
CA VAL A 128 2.61 -8.82 3.88
C VAL A 128 1.83 -7.50 3.94
N LEU A 129 0.52 -7.60 3.95
CA LEU A 129 -0.43 -6.48 3.93
C LEU A 129 -1.01 -6.26 5.32
N PHE A 130 -0.95 -5.03 5.80
CA PHE A 130 -1.53 -4.63 7.08
C PHE A 130 -2.61 -3.57 6.87
N TYR A 131 -3.83 -3.85 7.32
CA TYR A 131 -4.95 -2.92 7.26
C TYR A 131 -5.85 -3.07 8.48
N ASN A 132 -6.80 -2.14 8.69
CA ASN A 132 -7.61 -2.06 9.88
C ASN A 132 -6.74 -2.17 11.16
N GLY A 133 -7.11 -2.99 12.15
CA GLY A 133 -6.35 -3.21 13.37
C GLY A 133 -4.91 -3.70 13.16
N GLY A 134 -4.66 -4.43 12.07
CA GLY A 134 -3.34 -4.91 11.69
C GLY A 134 -2.30 -3.79 11.49
N ALA A 135 -2.74 -2.57 11.12
CA ALA A 135 -1.85 -1.42 10.98
C ALA A 135 -1.05 -1.10 12.25
N LYS A 136 -1.57 -1.45 13.44
CA LYS A 136 -0.89 -1.26 14.72
C LYS A 136 0.36 -2.12 14.88
N LEU A 137 0.52 -3.17 14.08
CA LEU A 137 1.66 -4.08 14.17
C LEU A 137 2.92 -3.55 13.48
N THR A 138 2.80 -2.55 12.63
CA THR A 138 3.90 -1.98 11.83
C THR A 138 4.47 -0.69 12.41
N VAL A 139 3.94 -0.23 13.55
CA VAL A 139 4.30 1.06 14.17
C VAL A 139 5.27 0.88 15.34
N ALA A 140 5.90 1.97 15.75
CA ALA A 140 6.82 2.00 16.89
C ALA A 140 6.16 1.41 18.15
N GLY A 141 6.90 0.56 18.86
CA GLY A 141 6.44 -0.13 20.08
C GLY A 141 5.72 -1.47 19.82
N SER A 142 5.50 -1.87 18.58
CA SER A 142 4.96 -3.20 18.29
C SER A 142 5.97 -4.32 18.56
N ASP A 143 5.52 -5.37 19.23
CA ASP A 143 6.33 -6.57 19.53
C ASP A 143 6.69 -7.39 18.28
N SER A 144 6.06 -7.11 17.12
CA SER A 144 6.28 -7.82 15.87
C SER A 144 7.32 -7.16 14.96
N LEU A 145 7.85 -5.99 15.32
CA LEU A 145 8.76 -5.20 14.46
C LEU A 145 10.03 -5.92 14.06
N GLU A 146 10.63 -6.69 14.98
CA GLU A 146 11.87 -7.44 14.70
C GLU A 146 11.65 -8.47 13.57
N ASP A 147 10.58 -9.25 13.67
CA ASP A 147 10.22 -10.26 12.66
C ASP A 147 9.87 -9.60 11.33
N LEU A 148 9.12 -8.49 11.34
CA LEU A 148 8.74 -7.76 10.13
C LEU A 148 9.96 -7.14 9.45
N ARG A 149 10.91 -6.56 10.20
CA ARG A 149 12.17 -6.03 9.66
C ARG A 149 13.03 -7.12 9.05
N SER A 150 13.16 -8.25 9.73
CA SER A 150 13.87 -9.42 9.20
C SER A 150 13.27 -9.92 7.88
N MET A 151 11.96 -9.93 7.75
CA MET A 151 11.30 -10.24 6.47
C MET A 151 11.58 -9.19 5.40
N ALA A 152 11.49 -7.91 5.75
CA ALA A 152 11.77 -6.79 4.82
C ALA A 152 13.22 -6.82 4.29
N GLU A 153 14.20 -7.07 5.15
CA GLU A 153 15.62 -7.21 4.79
C GLU A 153 15.86 -8.39 3.84
N ARG A 154 15.02 -9.41 3.90
CA ARG A 154 15.03 -10.57 3.00
C ARG A 154 14.18 -10.37 1.74
N GLY A 155 13.72 -9.15 1.47
CA GLY A 155 13.02 -8.76 0.24
C GLY A 155 11.50 -8.93 0.26
N VAL A 156 10.89 -9.18 1.43
CA VAL A 156 9.43 -9.19 1.57
C VAL A 156 8.90 -7.76 1.54
N GLU A 157 7.91 -7.50 0.70
CA GLU A 157 7.23 -6.21 0.65
C GLU A 157 6.28 -6.07 1.85
N ILE A 158 6.55 -5.15 2.78
CA ILE A 158 5.68 -4.86 3.93
C ILE A 158 4.87 -3.61 3.64
N LEU A 159 3.56 -3.74 3.55
CA LEU A 159 2.65 -2.65 3.17
C LEU A 159 1.58 -2.41 4.23
N THR A 160 1.43 -1.15 4.66
CA THR A 160 0.44 -0.75 5.65
C THR A 160 -0.54 0.27 5.07
N CYS A 161 -1.83 0.03 5.23
CA CYS A 161 -2.89 0.90 4.74
C CYS A 161 -2.81 2.32 5.35
N GLY A 162 -2.60 3.32 4.50
CA GLY A 162 -2.49 4.71 4.94
C GLY A 162 -3.77 5.25 5.57
N THR A 163 -4.94 4.87 5.06
CA THR A 163 -6.22 5.23 5.66
C THR A 163 -6.34 4.71 7.09
N CYS A 164 -5.84 3.47 7.35
CA CYS A 164 -5.90 2.88 8.69
C CYS A 164 -4.90 3.56 9.63
N LEU A 165 -3.69 3.84 9.18
CA LEU A 165 -2.72 4.62 9.97
C LEU A 165 -3.27 5.98 10.36
N ASN A 166 -3.89 6.68 9.41
CA ASN A 166 -4.51 7.97 9.69
C ASN A 166 -5.67 7.87 10.69
N TYR A 167 -6.55 6.89 10.51
CA TYR A 167 -7.70 6.67 11.40
C TYR A 167 -7.28 6.44 12.86
N TYR A 168 -6.19 5.68 13.06
CA TYR A 168 -5.66 5.40 14.41
C TYR A 168 -4.65 6.45 14.92
N GLY A 169 -4.36 7.51 14.17
CA GLY A 169 -3.37 8.53 14.54
C GLY A 169 -1.93 8.00 14.58
N LEU A 170 -1.59 7.04 13.72
CA LEU A 170 -0.33 6.30 13.71
C LEU A 170 0.58 6.63 12.50
N THR A 171 0.20 7.60 11.67
CA THR A 171 0.89 7.89 10.40
C THR A 171 2.39 8.15 10.58
N ASP A 172 2.75 8.95 11.60
CA ASP A 172 4.15 9.32 11.89
C ASP A 172 4.90 8.26 12.70
N GLN A 173 4.24 7.17 13.07
CA GLN A 173 4.79 6.10 13.89
C GLN A 173 5.14 4.85 13.10
N LEU A 174 4.94 4.85 11.77
CA LEU A 174 5.30 3.70 10.93
C LEU A 174 6.79 3.39 11.10
N ALA A 175 7.11 2.17 11.50
CA ALA A 175 8.46 1.76 11.89
C ALA A 175 9.05 0.67 10.98
N VAL A 176 8.23 0.08 10.09
CA VAL A 176 8.66 -0.94 9.13
C VAL A 176 7.80 -0.90 7.87
N GLY A 177 8.43 -1.13 6.73
CA GLY A 177 7.76 -1.16 5.43
C GLY A 177 7.34 0.21 4.92
N SER A 178 6.30 0.24 4.10
CA SER A 178 5.77 1.46 3.49
C SER A 178 4.26 1.56 3.58
N VAL A 179 3.77 2.79 3.49
CA VAL A 179 2.33 3.05 3.45
C VAL A 179 1.78 2.68 2.08
N THR A 180 0.58 2.12 2.04
CA THR A 180 -0.11 1.76 0.80
C THR A 180 -1.56 2.22 0.80
N ASP A 181 -2.22 2.09 -0.33
CA ASP A 181 -3.64 2.38 -0.53
C ASP A 181 -4.46 1.10 -0.78
N MET A 182 -5.79 1.25 -0.78
CA MET A 182 -6.70 0.10 -0.97
C MET A 182 -6.61 -0.49 -2.38
N TYR A 183 -6.32 0.30 -3.39
CA TYR A 183 -6.17 -0.21 -4.75
C TYR A 183 -4.96 -1.16 -4.85
N THR A 184 -3.82 -0.75 -4.32
CA THR A 184 -2.61 -1.58 -4.25
C THR A 184 -2.84 -2.85 -3.42
N ILE A 185 -3.58 -2.75 -2.30
CA ILE A 185 -3.96 -3.94 -1.50
C ILE A 185 -4.75 -4.93 -2.37
N VAL A 186 -5.75 -4.46 -3.11
CA VAL A 186 -6.56 -5.30 -4.00
C VAL A 186 -5.70 -5.91 -5.11
N GLU A 187 -4.81 -5.13 -5.72
CA GLU A 187 -3.87 -5.66 -6.75
C GLU A 187 -3.00 -6.79 -6.20
N ARG A 188 -2.42 -6.63 -5.02
CA ARG A 188 -1.59 -7.67 -4.38
C ARG A 188 -2.38 -8.92 -4.04
N LEU A 189 -3.60 -8.75 -3.51
CA LEU A 189 -4.46 -9.87 -3.16
C LEU A 189 -4.97 -10.63 -4.39
N SER A 190 -5.40 -9.91 -5.44
CA SER A 190 -5.95 -10.52 -6.64
C SER A 190 -4.89 -11.17 -7.54
N GLY A 191 -3.66 -10.66 -7.50
CA GLY A 191 -2.53 -11.22 -8.25
C GLY A 191 -1.74 -12.31 -7.53
N ALA A 192 -2.10 -12.64 -6.29
CA ALA A 192 -1.41 -13.67 -5.51
C ALA A 192 -1.85 -15.08 -5.93
N GLY A 193 -0.89 -16.01 -6.07
CA GLY A 193 -1.20 -17.44 -6.24
C GLY A 193 -1.88 -18.05 -5.00
N LYS A 194 -1.60 -17.50 -3.82
CA LYS A 194 -2.24 -17.87 -2.55
C LYS A 194 -2.30 -16.67 -1.60
N VAL A 195 -3.41 -16.51 -0.91
CA VAL A 195 -3.55 -15.55 0.20
C VAL A 195 -3.69 -16.32 1.52
N VAL A 196 -2.86 -15.96 2.49
CA VAL A 196 -2.92 -16.46 3.86
C VAL A 196 -3.41 -15.35 4.77
N LYS A 197 -4.49 -15.61 5.49
CA LYS A 197 -5.08 -14.65 6.45
C LYS A 197 -5.19 -15.33 7.80
N PRO A 198 -4.49 -14.84 8.84
CA PRO A 198 -4.54 -15.41 10.18
C PRO A 198 -5.85 -15.13 10.91
#